data_4afbb66efacb117f64e0f5d2dc02f823
#
_entry.id   4afbb66efacb117f64e0f5d2dc02f823
#
_cell.length_a   1.000
_cell.length_b   1.000
_cell.length_c   1.000
_cell.angle_alpha   90.00
_cell.angle_beta   90.00
_cell.angle_gamma   90.00
#
_symmetry.space_group_name_H-M   'P 1'
#
loop_
_entity.id
_entity.type
_entity.pdbx_description
1 polymer ?
#
loop_
_entity_poly.entity_id
_entity_poly.type
_entity_poly.pdbx_seq_one_letter_code
_entity_poly.pdbx_strand_id
1 'polypeptide(L)'
;TDWIEIASFITHTELQGQGSVSHQTVYTYTDDTVMETEVYDYRIADVDYDGNKEYHSLQLMGISPASIPSTYVLHQNYPNPFNPITTLRYDIPENSYVNVTVYDMLGREIRTLVNITQDAGYKSVIWDATNDYGKPVSAGIYLYQIQTGEYMQTKKMVLLK
;
A
#
# COMPACT_ATOMS: atom_id res chain seq x y z
N THR A 1 0.02 28.81 15.37
CA THR A 1 -0.22 27.34 15.40
C THR A 1 0.68 26.76 16.46
N ASP A 2 0.11 26.16 17.48
CA ASP A 2 0.92 25.50 18.52
C ASP A 2 1.37 24.14 17.99
N TRP A 3 2.67 23.90 18.04
CA TRP A 3 3.26 22.63 17.62
C TRP A 3 3.34 21.67 18.81
N ILE A 4 2.94 20.42 18.61
CA ILE A 4 3.04 19.36 19.61
C ILE A 4 4.18 18.43 19.19
N GLU A 5 5.08 18.12 20.13
CA GLU A 5 6.10 17.10 19.92
C GLU A 5 5.46 15.72 20.04
N ILE A 6 5.44 14.96 18.95
CA ILE A 6 4.86 13.62 18.88
C ILE A 6 5.90 12.51 19.06
N ALA A 7 7.15 12.78 18.70
CA ALA A 7 8.26 11.86 18.85
C ALA A 7 9.59 12.61 19.05
N SER A 8 10.47 12.04 19.83
CA SER A 8 11.85 12.53 20.01
C SER A 8 12.79 11.36 20.29
N PHE A 9 14.09 11.59 20.13
CA PHE A 9 15.12 10.60 20.43
C PHE A 9 15.14 10.17 21.91
N ILE A 10 14.50 10.93 22.80
CA ILE A 10 14.37 10.60 24.24
C ILE A 10 13.31 9.53 24.45
N THR A 11 12.20 9.63 23.71
CA THR A 11 11.03 8.74 23.82
C THR A 11 11.08 7.58 22.82
N HIS A 12 11.85 7.74 21.72
CA HIS A 12 11.92 6.80 20.60
C HIS A 12 13.40 6.58 20.24
N THR A 13 13.97 5.50 20.73
CA THR A 13 15.39 5.19 20.55
C THR A 13 15.79 4.98 19.10
N GLU A 14 14.87 4.60 18.24
CA GLU A 14 15.05 4.48 16.79
C GLU A 14 15.32 5.82 16.09
N LEU A 15 14.98 6.94 16.75
CA LEU A 15 15.26 8.29 16.27
C LEU A 15 16.59 8.86 16.80
N GLN A 16 17.33 8.06 17.57
CA GLN A 16 18.60 8.52 18.15
C GLN A 16 19.67 8.71 17.08
N GLY A 17 20.25 9.90 17.04
CA GLY A 17 21.34 10.24 16.13
C GLY A 17 22.56 9.35 16.34
N GLN A 18 23.22 8.96 15.25
CA GLN A 18 24.40 8.10 15.25
C GLN A 18 25.73 8.90 15.27
N GLY A 19 25.65 10.20 15.56
CA GLY A 19 26.82 11.11 15.53
C GLY A 19 27.29 11.37 14.09
N SER A 20 28.60 11.65 13.95
CA SER A 20 29.20 11.90 12.63
C SER A 20 29.40 10.58 11.89
N VAL A 21 28.56 10.29 10.92
CA VAL A 21 28.62 9.10 10.05
C VAL A 21 28.94 9.50 8.62
N SER A 22 29.67 8.65 7.89
CA SER A 22 30.05 8.88 6.49
C SER A 22 29.02 8.38 5.48
N HIS A 23 27.87 7.85 5.93
CA HIS A 23 26.79 7.32 5.11
C HIS A 23 25.45 7.93 5.51
N GLN A 24 24.50 7.89 4.60
CA GLN A 24 23.14 8.34 4.86
C GLN A 24 22.47 7.44 5.90
N THR A 25 21.92 8.04 6.95
CA THR A 25 21.10 7.35 7.95
C THR A 25 19.63 7.69 7.67
N VAL A 26 18.80 6.66 7.62
CA VAL A 26 17.34 6.81 7.43
C VAL A 26 16.66 6.58 8.77
N TYR A 27 15.84 7.54 9.18
CA TYR A 27 15.01 7.45 10.37
C TYR A 27 13.56 7.33 9.92
N THR A 28 12.81 6.47 10.56
CA THR A 28 11.38 6.25 10.27
C THR A 28 10.59 6.35 11.57
N TYR A 29 9.52 7.12 11.52
CA TYR A 29 8.56 7.21 12.62
C TYR A 29 7.14 7.12 12.04
N THR A 30 6.28 6.36 12.69
CA THR A 30 4.86 6.26 12.34
C THR A 30 4.04 6.95 13.42
N ASP A 31 3.29 7.97 13.04
CA ASP A 31 2.34 8.62 13.93
C ASP A 31 1.02 7.84 13.92
N ASP A 32 0.75 7.12 14.99
CA ASP A 32 -0.47 6.33 15.20
C ASP A 32 -1.56 7.09 15.98
N THR A 33 -1.30 8.37 16.32
CA THR A 33 -2.25 9.22 17.06
C THR A 33 -3.19 10.03 16.15
N VAL A 34 -3.00 9.93 14.85
CA VAL A 34 -3.75 10.70 13.85
C VAL A 34 -5.19 10.22 13.68
N MET A 35 -6.09 11.14 13.38
CA MET A 35 -7.49 10.85 13.05
C MET A 35 -7.73 11.05 11.55
N GLU A 36 -8.47 10.15 10.91
CA GLU A 36 -8.73 10.17 9.46
C GLU A 36 -9.46 11.45 8.97
N THR A 37 -10.16 12.13 9.88
CA THR A 37 -10.94 13.34 9.56
C THR A 37 -10.14 14.63 9.68
N GLU A 38 -8.92 14.57 10.17
CA GLU A 38 -8.08 15.73 10.45
C GLU A 38 -6.98 15.88 9.39
N VAL A 39 -6.45 17.09 9.29
CA VAL A 39 -5.32 17.43 8.42
C VAL A 39 -4.17 17.89 9.32
N TYR A 40 -3.01 17.33 9.11
CA TYR A 40 -1.84 17.54 9.94
C TYR A 40 -0.72 18.21 9.17
N ASP A 41 0.01 19.05 9.88
CA ASP A 41 1.27 19.61 9.43
C ASP A 41 2.40 19.02 10.26
N TYR A 42 3.47 18.58 9.61
CA TYR A 42 4.62 18.01 10.29
C TYR A 42 5.87 18.84 10.03
N ARG A 43 6.74 18.91 11.03
CA ARG A 43 8.09 19.46 10.91
C ARG A 43 9.08 18.59 11.65
N ILE A 44 10.33 18.61 11.20
CA ILE A 44 11.42 17.87 11.80
C ILE A 44 12.43 18.88 12.36
N ALA A 45 13.04 18.56 13.48
CA ALA A 45 14.14 19.30 14.04
C ALA A 45 15.27 18.36 14.44
N ASP A 46 16.50 18.77 14.18
CA ASP A 46 17.66 18.21 14.86
C ASP A 46 17.79 18.79 16.26
N VAL A 47 18.24 17.95 17.18
CA VAL A 47 18.50 18.37 18.56
C VAL A 47 19.96 18.08 18.87
N ASP A 48 20.72 19.10 19.19
CA ASP A 48 22.13 18.96 19.59
C ASP A 48 22.27 18.41 21.01
N TYR A 49 23.54 18.16 21.43
CA TYR A 49 23.83 17.64 22.77
C TYR A 49 23.47 18.62 23.90
N ASP A 50 23.38 19.91 23.60
CA ASP A 50 23.02 20.97 24.54
C ASP A 50 21.51 21.19 24.59
N GLY A 51 20.73 20.45 23.77
CA GLY A 51 19.26 20.50 23.71
C GLY A 51 18.72 21.62 22.81
N ASN A 52 19.55 22.29 22.02
CA ASN A 52 19.07 23.27 21.05
C ASN A 52 18.43 22.57 19.86
N LYS A 53 17.31 23.13 19.40
CA LYS A 53 16.55 22.59 18.26
C LYS A 53 16.78 23.43 17.01
N GLU A 54 17.22 22.78 15.92
CA GLU A 54 17.28 23.36 14.59
C GLU A 54 16.19 22.76 13.73
N TYR A 55 15.23 23.60 13.29
CA TYR A 55 14.11 23.16 12.47
C TYR A 55 14.47 23.18 11.00
N HIS A 56 14.22 22.06 10.30
CA HIS A 56 14.46 21.97 8.88
C HIS A 56 13.42 22.73 8.08
N SER A 57 13.85 23.29 6.96
CA SER A 57 12.96 24.03 6.03
C SER A 57 11.93 23.12 5.35
N LEU A 58 12.20 21.83 5.24
CA LEU A 58 11.26 20.87 4.70
C LEU A 58 10.20 20.56 5.75
N GLN A 59 8.99 20.98 5.44
CA GLN A 59 7.80 20.70 6.25
C GLN A 59 6.80 19.94 5.38
N LEU A 60 6.16 18.96 5.96
CA LEU A 60 5.01 18.29 5.36
C LEU A 60 3.75 19.03 5.83
N MET A 61 3.04 19.63 4.89
CA MET A 61 1.89 20.47 5.17
C MET A 61 0.63 19.85 4.55
N GLY A 62 -0.47 19.94 5.27
CA GLY A 62 -1.75 19.47 4.77
C GLY A 62 -1.83 17.96 4.55
N ILE A 63 -1.15 17.17 5.37
CA ILE A 63 -1.16 15.73 5.27
C ILE A 63 -2.43 15.20 5.94
N SER A 64 -3.26 14.52 5.16
CA SER A 64 -4.34 13.70 5.71
C SER A 64 -3.82 12.28 5.90
N PRO A 65 -4.17 11.61 7.00
CA PRO A 65 -3.89 10.20 7.16
C PRO A 65 -4.46 9.43 5.97
N ALA A 66 -3.70 8.52 5.41
CA ALA A 66 -4.25 7.63 4.42
C ALA A 66 -5.34 6.80 5.12
N SER A 67 -6.58 6.90 4.65
CA SER A 67 -7.64 6.06 5.19
C SER A 67 -7.25 4.61 5.01
N ILE A 68 -7.17 3.86 6.10
CA ILE A 68 -6.91 2.43 6.07
C ILE A 68 -8.27 1.74 5.91
N PRO A 69 -8.43 0.83 4.96
CA PRO A 69 -9.67 0.06 4.85
C PRO A 69 -9.96 -0.67 6.16
N SER A 70 -11.22 -0.71 6.57
CA SER A 70 -11.64 -1.44 7.79
C SER A 70 -11.89 -2.93 7.54
N THR A 71 -12.00 -3.35 6.29
CA THR A 71 -12.29 -4.72 5.88
C THR A 71 -11.56 -5.09 4.60
N TYR A 72 -11.32 -6.39 4.40
CA TYR A 72 -10.88 -6.89 3.10
C TYR A 72 -12.00 -6.75 2.07
N VAL A 73 -11.69 -6.22 0.90
CA VAL A 73 -12.63 -6.09 -0.23
C VAL A 73 -11.90 -6.39 -1.54
N LEU A 74 -12.50 -7.19 -2.40
CA LEU A 74 -12.10 -7.29 -3.80
C LEU A 74 -13.11 -6.48 -4.64
N HIS A 75 -12.65 -5.45 -5.33
CA HIS A 75 -13.50 -4.62 -6.18
C HIS A 75 -13.71 -5.23 -7.57
N GLN A 76 -14.76 -4.77 -8.27
CA GLN A 76 -14.93 -5.11 -9.68
C GLN A 76 -13.79 -4.49 -10.47
N ASN A 77 -13.19 -5.28 -11.37
CA ASN A 77 -12.15 -4.80 -12.28
C ASN A 77 -12.68 -3.68 -13.20
N TYR A 78 -11.81 -2.74 -13.53
CA TYR A 78 -12.17 -1.67 -14.46
C TYR A 78 -11.04 -1.41 -15.47
N PRO A 79 -11.39 -1.30 -16.77
CA PRO A 79 -12.71 -1.52 -17.35
C PRO A 79 -13.16 -2.99 -17.30
N ASN A 80 -14.48 -3.22 -17.40
CA ASN A 80 -15.09 -4.54 -17.59
C ASN A 80 -16.40 -4.40 -18.40
N PRO A 81 -16.52 -4.90 -19.64
CA PRO A 81 -15.48 -5.65 -20.37
C PRO A 81 -14.22 -4.83 -20.66
N PHE A 82 -13.07 -5.50 -20.91
CA PHE A 82 -11.79 -4.86 -21.14
C PHE A 82 -11.08 -5.39 -22.41
N ASN A 83 -10.07 -4.61 -22.91
CA ASN A 83 -9.28 -4.97 -24.10
C ASN A 83 -7.94 -4.21 -24.13
N PRO A 84 -6.79 -4.85 -24.03
CA PRO A 84 -6.55 -6.11 -23.31
C PRO A 84 -6.23 -5.85 -21.83
N ILE A 85 -6.26 -4.59 -21.37
CA ILE A 85 -5.79 -4.16 -20.04
C ILE A 85 -6.97 -3.87 -19.12
N THR A 86 -6.85 -4.35 -17.89
CA THR A 86 -7.78 -4.02 -16.80
C THR A 86 -7.05 -3.86 -15.48
N THR A 87 -7.61 -3.09 -14.57
CA THR A 87 -7.10 -2.89 -13.21
C THR A 87 -7.99 -3.61 -12.22
N LEU A 88 -7.39 -4.45 -11.40
CA LEU A 88 -8.00 -5.08 -10.24
C LEU A 88 -7.66 -4.23 -9.01
N ARG A 89 -8.67 -3.87 -8.22
CA ARG A 89 -8.50 -3.12 -6.98
C ARG A 89 -8.97 -3.97 -5.80
N TYR A 90 -8.28 -3.84 -4.69
CA TYR A 90 -8.59 -4.55 -3.46
C TYR A 90 -8.10 -3.77 -2.25
N ASP A 91 -8.76 -4.00 -1.13
CA ASP A 91 -8.53 -3.28 0.12
C ASP A 91 -7.98 -4.25 1.16
N ILE A 92 -6.97 -3.82 1.90
CA ILE A 92 -6.27 -4.60 2.93
C ILE A 92 -6.31 -3.81 4.23
N PRO A 93 -7.01 -4.28 5.29
CA PRO A 93 -7.12 -3.56 6.56
C PRO A 93 -5.89 -3.66 7.44
N GLU A 94 -5.03 -4.65 7.22
CA GLU A 94 -3.83 -4.91 8.03
C GLU A 94 -2.71 -5.51 7.18
N ASN A 95 -1.48 -5.50 7.68
CA ASN A 95 -0.35 -6.14 7.00
C ASN A 95 -0.63 -7.63 6.81
N SER A 96 -0.68 -8.09 5.57
CA SER A 96 -1.14 -9.44 5.23
C SER A 96 -0.41 -10.01 4.03
N TYR A 97 -0.24 -11.34 4.02
CA TYR A 97 0.18 -12.05 2.82
C TYR A 97 -0.99 -12.14 1.84
N VAL A 98 -0.81 -11.59 0.65
CA VAL A 98 -1.84 -11.45 -0.37
C VAL A 98 -1.46 -12.28 -1.60
N ASN A 99 -2.40 -13.11 -2.03
CA ASN A 99 -2.37 -13.77 -3.32
C ASN A 99 -3.53 -13.26 -4.18
N VAL A 100 -3.23 -12.80 -5.39
CA VAL A 100 -4.24 -12.43 -6.41
C VAL A 100 -3.95 -13.22 -7.67
N THR A 101 -4.86 -14.12 -8.02
CA THR A 101 -4.68 -15.04 -9.15
C THR A 101 -5.86 -14.99 -10.12
N VAL A 102 -5.55 -15.09 -11.40
CA VAL A 102 -6.52 -15.18 -12.51
C VAL A 102 -6.70 -16.63 -12.93
N TYR A 103 -7.95 -17.02 -13.14
CA TYR A 103 -8.35 -18.37 -13.56
C TYR A 103 -9.22 -18.32 -14.82
N ASP A 104 -9.22 -19.39 -15.58
CA ASP A 104 -10.24 -19.61 -16.62
C ASP A 104 -11.54 -20.20 -16.01
N MET A 105 -12.54 -20.40 -16.86
CA MET A 105 -13.83 -20.94 -16.43
C MET A 105 -13.79 -22.42 -15.99
N LEU A 106 -12.69 -23.12 -16.24
CA LEU A 106 -12.46 -24.50 -15.77
C LEU A 106 -11.70 -24.52 -14.44
N GLY A 107 -11.38 -23.36 -13.87
CA GLY A 107 -10.62 -23.23 -12.63
C GLY A 107 -9.11 -23.43 -12.80
N ARG A 108 -8.60 -23.44 -14.03
CA ARG A 108 -7.16 -23.53 -14.29
C ARG A 108 -6.53 -22.16 -14.07
N GLU A 109 -5.43 -22.13 -13.34
CA GLU A 109 -4.65 -20.92 -13.13
C GLU A 109 -4.08 -20.43 -14.46
N ILE A 110 -4.27 -19.14 -14.71
CA ILE A 110 -3.78 -18.43 -15.90
C ILE A 110 -2.59 -17.58 -15.54
N ARG A 111 -2.70 -16.79 -14.45
CA ARG A 111 -1.63 -15.91 -13.99
C ARG A 111 -1.77 -15.56 -12.52
N THR A 112 -0.67 -15.65 -11.79
CA THR A 112 -0.53 -15.05 -10.46
C THR A 112 -0.06 -13.60 -10.62
N LEU A 113 -0.89 -12.65 -10.20
CA LEU A 113 -0.60 -11.22 -10.31
C LEU A 113 0.10 -10.68 -9.06
N VAL A 114 -0.26 -11.18 -7.89
CA VAL A 114 0.31 -10.78 -6.59
C VAL A 114 0.51 -12.03 -5.75
N ASN A 115 1.66 -12.16 -5.09
CA ASN A 115 1.98 -13.26 -4.19
C ASN A 115 3.05 -12.82 -3.18
N ILE A 116 2.73 -11.79 -2.37
CA ILE A 116 3.66 -11.15 -1.43
C ILE A 116 2.91 -10.63 -0.20
N THR A 117 3.65 -10.34 0.86
CA THR A 117 3.16 -9.56 2.00
C THR A 117 3.04 -8.10 1.61
N GLN A 118 1.92 -7.49 1.93
CA GLN A 118 1.62 -6.07 1.69
C GLN A 118 1.09 -5.41 2.96
N ASP A 119 1.43 -4.14 3.12
CA ASP A 119 0.90 -3.30 4.19
C ASP A 119 -0.57 -2.96 3.94
N ALA A 120 -1.29 -2.62 5.03
CA ALA A 120 -2.64 -2.09 4.96
C ALA A 120 -2.80 -0.98 3.92
N GLY A 121 -3.97 -0.85 3.34
CA GLY A 121 -4.30 0.21 2.38
C GLY A 121 -5.07 -0.25 1.15
N TYR A 122 -5.40 0.70 0.30
CA TYR A 122 -6.05 0.49 -0.99
C TYR A 122 -4.99 0.10 -2.02
N LYS A 123 -5.14 -1.06 -2.62
CA LYS A 123 -4.17 -1.65 -3.55
C LYS A 123 -4.75 -1.83 -4.94
N SER A 124 -3.86 -1.89 -5.91
CA SER A 124 -4.25 -2.21 -7.29
C SER A 124 -3.16 -2.98 -8.02
N VAL A 125 -3.57 -3.81 -8.96
CA VAL A 125 -2.69 -4.53 -9.87
C VAL A 125 -3.31 -4.54 -11.27
N ILE A 126 -2.47 -4.45 -12.28
CA ILE A 126 -2.89 -4.46 -13.68
C ILE A 126 -2.75 -5.87 -14.24
N TRP A 127 -3.75 -6.31 -15.00
CA TRP A 127 -3.66 -7.49 -15.85
C TRP A 127 -3.76 -7.10 -17.32
N ASP A 128 -2.82 -7.59 -18.11
CA ASP A 128 -2.64 -7.29 -19.54
C ASP A 128 -3.14 -8.43 -20.46
N ALA A 129 -3.99 -9.32 -19.95
CA ALA A 129 -4.48 -10.48 -20.64
C ALA A 129 -3.39 -11.45 -21.12
N THR A 130 -2.29 -11.57 -20.37
CA THR A 130 -1.27 -12.59 -20.61
C THR A 130 -1.25 -13.62 -19.49
N ASN A 131 -0.78 -14.83 -19.80
CA ASN A 131 -0.52 -15.88 -18.81
C ASN A 131 0.88 -15.70 -18.15
N ASP A 132 1.24 -16.59 -17.22
CA ASP A 132 2.55 -16.55 -16.52
C ASP A 132 3.75 -16.65 -17.46
N TYR A 133 3.57 -17.17 -18.67
CA TYR A 133 4.62 -17.25 -19.69
C TYR A 133 4.65 -15.99 -20.60
N GLY A 134 3.88 -14.96 -20.28
CA GLY A 134 3.77 -13.73 -21.09
C GLY A 134 3.03 -13.91 -22.41
N LYS A 135 2.31 -15.02 -22.60
CA LYS A 135 1.55 -15.26 -23.84
C LYS A 135 0.13 -14.72 -23.70
N PRO A 136 -0.40 -13.99 -24.70
CA PRO A 136 -1.78 -13.54 -24.70
C PRO A 136 -2.78 -14.70 -24.58
N VAL A 137 -3.83 -14.49 -23.80
CA VAL A 137 -4.90 -15.44 -23.67
C VAL A 137 -6.09 -15.08 -24.60
N SER A 138 -6.98 -16.02 -24.84
CA SER A 138 -8.12 -15.82 -25.75
C SER A 138 -9.18 -14.91 -25.10
N ALA A 139 -9.94 -14.20 -25.95
CA ALA A 139 -11.16 -13.52 -25.51
C ALA A 139 -12.10 -14.49 -24.80
N GLY A 140 -12.75 -14.02 -23.75
CA GLY A 140 -13.63 -14.88 -22.97
C GLY A 140 -13.88 -14.37 -21.55
N ILE A 141 -14.46 -15.24 -20.75
CA ILE A 141 -14.73 -15.00 -19.34
C ILE A 141 -13.59 -15.57 -18.52
N TYR A 142 -13.10 -14.76 -17.58
CA TYR A 142 -12.09 -15.12 -16.60
C TYR A 142 -12.59 -14.84 -15.19
N LEU A 143 -12.05 -15.55 -14.23
CA LEU A 143 -12.24 -15.30 -12.81
C LEU A 143 -10.95 -14.74 -12.22
N TYR A 144 -11.04 -13.84 -11.28
CA TYR A 144 -9.91 -13.42 -10.46
C TYR A 144 -10.29 -13.55 -9.00
N GLN A 145 -9.34 -14.02 -8.22
CA GLN A 145 -9.52 -14.32 -6.81
C GLN A 145 -8.43 -13.65 -5.99
N ILE A 146 -8.82 -13.06 -4.89
CA ILE A 146 -7.91 -12.68 -3.81
C ILE A 146 -8.01 -13.71 -2.69
N GLN A 147 -6.86 -14.06 -2.12
CA GLN A 147 -6.76 -14.84 -0.90
C GLN A 147 -5.77 -14.15 0.04
N THR A 148 -6.19 -13.93 1.28
CA THR A 148 -5.36 -13.37 2.34
C THR A 148 -5.85 -13.89 3.69
N GLY A 149 -5.01 -14.68 4.37
CA GLY A 149 -5.44 -15.42 5.55
C GLY A 149 -6.66 -16.30 5.27
N GLU A 150 -7.73 -16.09 6.06
CA GLU A 150 -9.01 -16.80 5.87
C GLU A 150 -9.94 -16.11 4.87
N TYR A 151 -9.64 -14.87 4.49
CA TYR A 151 -10.47 -14.15 3.51
C TYR A 151 -10.19 -14.62 2.09
N MET A 152 -11.26 -14.96 1.39
CA MET A 152 -11.21 -15.34 -0.02
C MET A 152 -12.42 -14.77 -0.75
N GLN A 153 -12.18 -14.07 -1.85
CA GLN A 153 -13.24 -13.55 -2.71
C GLN A 153 -12.88 -13.73 -4.18
N THR A 154 -13.86 -14.12 -4.98
CA THR A 154 -13.72 -14.31 -6.42
C THR A 154 -14.71 -13.42 -7.19
N LYS A 155 -14.25 -12.83 -8.28
CA LYS A 155 -15.08 -12.04 -9.20
C LYS A 155 -14.85 -12.45 -10.64
N LYS A 156 -15.81 -12.08 -11.49
CA LYS A 156 -15.82 -12.37 -12.92
C LYS A 156 -15.43 -11.14 -13.73
N MET A 157 -14.65 -11.36 -14.79
CA MET A 157 -14.31 -10.33 -15.77
C MET A 157 -14.43 -10.86 -17.21
N VAL A 158 -14.59 -9.95 -18.17
CA VAL A 158 -14.81 -10.29 -19.58
C VAL A 158 -13.74 -9.61 -20.43
N LEU A 159 -12.88 -10.43 -21.05
CA LEU A 159 -11.90 -9.99 -22.04
C LEU A 159 -12.52 -9.97 -23.42
N LEU A 160 -12.48 -8.81 -24.06
CA LEU A 160 -12.81 -8.63 -25.48
C LEU A 160 -11.58 -8.92 -26.36
N LYS A 161 -11.80 -9.06 -27.63
CA LYS A 161 -10.71 -9.28 -28.58
C LYS A 161 -10.32 -7.95 -29.24
#